data_0cb131231e27aac92644e92aa7dcda8b
#
_entry.id   0cb131231e27aac92644e92aa7dcda8b
#
_cell.length_a   1.000
_cell.length_b   1.000
_cell.length_c   1.000
_cell.angle_alpha   90.00
_cell.angle_beta   90.00
_cell.angle_gamma   90.00
#
_symmetry.space_group_name_H-M   'P 1'
#
loop_
_entity.id
_entity.type
_entity.pdbx_description
1 polymer ?
#
loop_
_entity_poly.entity_id
_entity_poly.type
_entity_poly.pdbx_seq_one_letter_code
_entity_poly.pdbx_strand_id
1 'polypeptide(L)'
;MKKMIGLCPAALVLAAALCQAQTAPPAMTLTKMDEAKQKDWLARWDKNLSSQYTGYRQCDRAMGEEIAWTMAPVVDGFYYGYMATKDTKYVDMLVDWTDSLIKRAVKEPDGFPGWPGKDGNGTWVDQMDQKYVTDSMLSEAMVFRPVVLLAGEMTKDPALKEKYGAKGESYIKFAEQLYDKWVKRGGWRETKDGGLMSVVLPYGVDPTNTKWVDFDTRNDPGHGASHPNNKANQMARWMLAMWDVTGKPEYKDHAERWFKVMKSRMKPKDDGTYEIWNYNEPAGPWDYKADGSPKHWVGVHPNGGYYFLDTLGIVAAYEHGLVFTKPDIDRLIATAKATNRMWSALAPYDVEIQKHFEATADPEGWGGLSDVSWYLMLQSELVGK
;
A
#
# COMPACT_ATOMS: atom_id res chain seq x y z
N MET A 1 64.53 35.24 -25.83
CA MET A 1 63.22 35.49 -25.20
C MET A 1 62.52 34.18 -25.08
N LYS A 2 62.40 33.65 -23.85
CA LYS A 2 61.85 32.28 -23.51
C LYS A 2 60.36 32.28 -23.50
N LYS A 3 59.73 31.38 -24.26
CA LYS A 3 58.31 31.04 -24.16
C LYS A 3 58.12 30.10 -22.99
N MET A 4 57.33 30.51 -21.98
CA MET A 4 56.85 29.64 -20.96
C MET A 4 55.48 29.03 -21.41
N ILE A 5 55.46 27.70 -21.49
CA ILE A 5 54.28 26.91 -21.74
C ILE A 5 53.64 26.63 -20.38
N GLY A 6 52.47 27.21 -20.16
CA GLY A 6 51.66 26.91 -18.97
C GLY A 6 50.97 25.58 -19.11
N LEU A 7 51.26 24.63 -18.21
CA LEU A 7 50.52 23.39 -18.03
C LEU A 7 49.24 23.69 -17.27
N CYS A 8 48.12 23.34 -17.87
CA CYS A 8 46.81 23.33 -17.25
C CYS A 8 46.64 21.99 -16.50
N PRO A 9 46.32 21.95 -15.19
CA PRO A 9 46.03 20.69 -14.52
C PRO A 9 44.59 20.27 -14.85
N ALA A 10 44.46 19.11 -15.50
CA ALA A 10 43.21 18.44 -15.68
C ALA A 10 42.66 17.98 -14.29
N ALA A 11 41.63 18.62 -13.84
CA ALA A 11 40.88 18.17 -12.67
C ALA A 11 40.15 16.85 -13.01
N LEU A 12 40.65 15.75 -12.48
CA LEU A 12 39.96 14.46 -12.47
C LEU A 12 38.77 14.56 -11.52
N VAL A 13 37.57 14.76 -12.06
CA VAL A 13 36.34 14.61 -11.29
C VAL A 13 36.08 13.11 -11.15
N LEU A 14 36.51 12.52 -10.04
CA LEU A 14 36.04 11.21 -9.59
C LEU A 14 34.59 11.36 -9.19
N ALA A 15 33.68 11.02 -10.09
CA ALA A 15 32.31 10.75 -9.73
C ALA A 15 32.28 9.42 -8.92
N ALA A 16 32.37 9.53 -7.61
CA ALA A 16 32.09 8.43 -6.71
C ALA A 16 30.59 8.14 -6.84
N ALA A 17 30.23 7.17 -7.68
CA ALA A 17 28.93 6.51 -7.62
C ALA A 17 28.83 5.85 -6.23
N LEU A 18 28.17 6.52 -5.30
CA LEU A 18 27.70 5.92 -4.07
C LEU A 18 26.61 4.91 -4.47
N CYS A 19 27.05 3.71 -4.85
CA CYS A 19 26.22 2.53 -4.85
C CYS A 19 25.84 2.33 -3.37
N GLN A 20 24.69 2.87 -2.94
CA GLN A 20 24.13 2.49 -1.65
C GLN A 20 23.89 0.99 -1.74
N ALA A 21 24.75 0.23 -1.05
CA ALA A 21 24.54 -1.19 -0.88
C ALA A 21 23.13 -1.35 -0.31
N GLN A 22 22.25 -1.95 -1.09
CA GLN A 22 20.96 -2.42 -0.59
C GLN A 22 21.28 -3.31 0.60
N THR A 23 20.94 -2.87 1.81
CA THR A 23 21.14 -3.68 3.00
C THR A 23 20.37 -4.97 2.78
N ALA A 24 21.02 -6.11 3.01
CA ALA A 24 20.37 -7.41 2.88
C ALA A 24 19.06 -7.39 3.70
N PRO A 25 17.97 -7.98 3.17
CA PRO A 25 16.72 -8.04 3.90
C PRO A 25 16.96 -8.66 5.28
N PRO A 26 16.26 -8.17 6.31
CA PRO A 26 16.47 -8.62 7.67
C PRO A 26 16.22 -10.12 7.81
N ALA A 27 17.03 -10.78 8.64
CA ALA A 27 16.89 -12.21 8.89
C ALA A 27 15.53 -12.49 9.56
N MET A 28 14.70 -13.29 8.89
CA MET A 28 13.43 -13.78 9.42
C MET A 28 13.69 -14.94 10.40
N THR A 29 12.85 -15.05 11.43
CA THR A 29 12.81 -16.19 12.36
C THR A 29 11.75 -17.21 11.96
N LEU A 30 11.12 -17.02 10.81
CA LEU A 30 10.04 -17.85 10.30
C LEU A 30 10.45 -19.32 10.23
N THR A 31 9.67 -20.20 10.86
CA THR A 31 9.84 -21.64 10.80
C THR A 31 8.91 -22.27 9.77
N LYS A 32 9.34 -23.41 9.21
CA LYS A 32 8.52 -24.13 8.24
C LYS A 32 7.23 -24.62 8.89
N MET A 33 6.11 -24.35 8.25
CA MET A 33 4.80 -24.89 8.61
C MET A 33 4.74 -26.39 8.35
N ASP A 34 3.93 -27.12 9.12
CA ASP A 34 3.60 -28.51 8.83
C ASP A 34 3.06 -28.67 7.41
N GLU A 35 3.59 -29.64 6.66
CA GLU A 35 3.28 -29.83 5.22
C GLU A 35 1.81 -30.20 4.97
N ALA A 36 1.21 -30.99 5.86
CA ALA A 36 -0.20 -31.35 5.73
C ALA A 36 -1.09 -30.12 5.95
N LYS A 37 -0.74 -29.29 6.94
CA LYS A 37 -1.43 -28.04 7.21
C LYS A 37 -1.26 -27.04 6.08
N GLN A 38 -0.05 -26.90 5.52
CA GLN A 38 0.19 -26.01 4.38
C GLN A 38 -0.66 -26.42 3.17
N LYS A 39 -0.73 -27.71 2.88
CA LYS A 39 -1.56 -28.25 1.80
C LYS A 39 -3.06 -28.03 2.04
N ASP A 40 -3.54 -28.23 3.28
CA ASP A 40 -4.93 -27.95 3.65
C ASP A 40 -5.26 -26.46 3.48
N TRP A 41 -4.40 -25.58 3.99
CA TRP A 41 -4.58 -24.15 3.86
C TRP A 41 -4.63 -23.69 2.41
N LEU A 42 -3.70 -24.18 1.59
CA LEU A 42 -3.67 -23.84 0.17
C LEU A 42 -4.97 -24.27 -0.54
N ALA A 43 -5.47 -25.48 -0.26
CA ALA A 43 -6.69 -25.98 -0.89
C ALA A 43 -7.93 -25.19 -0.50
N ARG A 44 -8.08 -24.89 0.81
CA ARG A 44 -9.23 -24.12 1.34
C ARG A 44 -9.19 -22.67 0.86
N TRP A 45 -8.03 -22.05 0.90
CA TRP A 45 -7.81 -20.70 0.42
C TRP A 45 -8.07 -20.57 -1.09
N ASP A 46 -7.56 -21.50 -1.91
CA ASP A 46 -7.78 -21.49 -3.37
C ASP A 46 -9.27 -21.65 -3.72
N LYS A 47 -9.99 -22.50 -2.97
CA LYS A 47 -11.44 -22.62 -3.10
C LYS A 47 -12.16 -21.31 -2.77
N ASN A 48 -11.77 -20.63 -1.69
CA ASN A 48 -12.31 -19.33 -1.31
C ASN A 48 -12.04 -18.29 -2.39
N LEU A 49 -10.79 -18.15 -2.83
CA LEU A 49 -10.39 -17.21 -3.88
C LEU A 49 -11.15 -17.46 -5.18
N SER A 50 -11.28 -18.72 -5.60
CA SER A 50 -12.03 -19.11 -6.79
C SER A 50 -13.51 -18.75 -6.70
N SER A 51 -14.10 -18.88 -5.51
CA SER A 51 -15.47 -18.45 -5.25
C SER A 51 -15.65 -16.92 -5.38
N GLN A 52 -14.70 -16.13 -4.87
CA GLN A 52 -14.72 -14.67 -5.04
C GLN A 52 -14.50 -14.27 -6.51
N TYR A 53 -13.59 -14.95 -7.20
CA TYR A 53 -13.30 -14.68 -8.60
C TYR A 53 -14.54 -14.86 -9.49
N THR A 54 -15.30 -15.93 -9.33
CA THR A 54 -16.44 -16.27 -10.20
C THR A 54 -17.78 -15.77 -9.71
N GLY A 55 -17.99 -15.73 -8.38
CA GLY A 55 -19.31 -15.50 -7.80
C GLY A 55 -19.61 -14.04 -7.50
N TYR A 56 -18.63 -13.30 -7.00
CA TYR A 56 -18.85 -11.92 -6.55
C TYR A 56 -17.84 -10.95 -7.17
N ARG A 57 -17.92 -10.79 -8.47
CA ARG A 57 -16.96 -9.99 -9.26
C ARG A 57 -17.01 -8.50 -8.90
N GLN A 58 -16.28 -8.13 -7.87
CA GLN A 58 -16.16 -6.73 -7.44
C GLN A 58 -15.54 -5.84 -8.53
N CYS A 59 -14.64 -6.40 -9.35
CA CYS A 59 -14.07 -5.69 -10.49
C CYS A 59 -15.12 -5.14 -11.48
N ASP A 60 -16.32 -5.73 -11.51
CA ASP A 60 -17.40 -5.31 -12.42
C ASP A 60 -18.34 -4.23 -11.82
N ARG A 61 -18.20 -3.91 -10.51
CA ARG A 61 -19.19 -3.05 -9.82
C ARG A 61 -18.65 -2.10 -8.78
N ALA A 62 -17.60 -2.47 -8.03
CA ALA A 62 -17.08 -1.64 -6.94
C ALA A 62 -16.60 -0.27 -7.46
N MET A 63 -16.90 0.78 -6.72
CA MET A 63 -16.57 2.18 -7.03
C MET A 63 -16.09 2.90 -5.78
N GLY A 64 -15.35 3.98 -5.95
CA GLY A 64 -14.85 4.77 -4.84
C GLY A 64 -14.03 3.94 -3.84
N GLU A 65 -14.17 4.22 -2.56
CA GLU A 65 -13.42 3.52 -1.51
C GLU A 65 -13.84 2.05 -1.31
N GLU A 66 -15.00 1.64 -1.83
CA GLU A 66 -15.42 0.24 -1.82
C GLU A 66 -14.41 -0.67 -2.53
N ILE A 67 -13.78 -0.18 -3.60
CA ILE A 67 -12.70 -0.90 -4.33
C ILE A 67 -11.60 -1.35 -3.38
N ALA A 68 -11.15 -0.48 -2.46
CA ALA A 68 -10.10 -0.80 -1.50
C ALA A 68 -10.44 -2.00 -0.62
N TRP A 69 -11.68 -2.03 -0.14
CA TRP A 69 -12.07 -3.00 0.89
C TRP A 69 -12.63 -4.29 0.33
N THR A 70 -13.18 -4.26 -0.88
CA THR A 70 -13.85 -5.42 -1.46
C THR A 70 -13.08 -6.07 -2.62
N MET A 71 -12.19 -5.35 -3.29
CA MET A 71 -11.43 -5.87 -4.41
C MET A 71 -9.98 -6.17 -4.05
N ALA A 72 -9.32 -5.29 -3.28
CA ALA A 72 -7.90 -5.42 -3.00
C ALA A 72 -7.50 -6.76 -2.34
N PRO A 73 -8.23 -7.34 -1.36
CA PRO A 73 -7.88 -8.63 -0.79
C PRO A 73 -7.90 -9.78 -1.82
N VAL A 74 -8.81 -9.73 -2.80
CA VAL A 74 -8.89 -10.72 -3.87
C VAL A 74 -7.70 -10.60 -4.83
N VAL A 75 -7.34 -9.36 -5.20
CA VAL A 75 -6.19 -9.09 -6.09
C VAL A 75 -4.87 -9.39 -5.39
N ASP A 76 -4.77 -9.14 -4.07
CA ASP A 76 -3.66 -9.63 -3.25
C ASP A 76 -3.53 -11.15 -3.34
N GLY A 77 -4.67 -11.87 -3.24
CA GLY A 77 -4.72 -13.32 -3.40
C GLY A 77 -4.17 -13.78 -4.74
N PHE A 78 -4.48 -13.11 -5.84
CA PHE A 78 -3.94 -13.47 -7.15
C PHE A 78 -2.40 -13.32 -7.19
N TYR A 79 -1.88 -12.20 -6.71
CA TYR A 79 -0.43 -11.96 -6.66
C TYR A 79 0.29 -12.99 -5.77
N TYR A 80 -0.12 -13.10 -4.52
CA TYR A 80 0.53 -14.02 -3.58
C TYR A 80 0.31 -15.49 -3.96
N GLY A 81 -0.85 -15.83 -4.56
CA GLY A 81 -1.11 -17.16 -5.08
C GLY A 81 -0.14 -17.56 -6.18
N TYR A 82 0.14 -16.66 -7.14
CA TYR A 82 1.19 -16.88 -8.12
C TYR A 82 2.57 -17.03 -7.46
N MET A 83 2.90 -16.14 -6.53
CA MET A 83 4.21 -16.20 -5.86
C MET A 83 4.40 -17.50 -5.09
N ALA A 84 3.36 -18.00 -4.41
CA ALA A 84 3.39 -19.22 -3.62
C ALA A 84 3.45 -20.51 -4.45
N THR A 85 2.80 -20.51 -5.62
CA THR A 85 2.56 -21.77 -6.37
C THR A 85 3.18 -21.80 -7.77
N LYS A 86 3.48 -20.63 -8.33
CA LYS A 86 3.87 -20.41 -9.73
C LYS A 86 2.79 -20.86 -10.74
N ASP A 87 1.54 -21.06 -10.29
CA ASP A 87 0.42 -21.38 -11.17
C ASP A 87 -0.08 -20.15 -11.92
N THR A 88 0.03 -20.15 -13.24
CA THR A 88 -0.34 -19.03 -14.11
C THR A 88 -1.84 -18.72 -14.11
N LYS A 89 -2.69 -19.62 -13.57
CA LYS A 89 -4.12 -19.33 -13.40
C LYS A 89 -4.36 -18.03 -12.60
N TYR A 90 -3.52 -17.75 -11.61
CA TYR A 90 -3.64 -16.52 -10.82
C TYR A 90 -3.24 -15.28 -11.60
N VAL A 91 -2.32 -15.41 -12.56
CA VAL A 91 -1.99 -14.33 -13.50
C VAL A 91 -3.18 -14.05 -14.42
N ASP A 92 -3.81 -15.09 -14.99
CA ASP A 92 -5.01 -14.96 -15.82
C ASP A 92 -6.17 -14.30 -15.04
N MET A 93 -6.39 -14.69 -13.77
CA MET A 93 -7.39 -14.09 -12.89
C MET A 93 -7.12 -12.61 -12.63
N LEU A 94 -5.86 -12.24 -12.33
CA LEU A 94 -5.48 -10.84 -12.12
C LEU A 94 -5.70 -10.01 -13.39
N VAL A 95 -5.30 -10.53 -14.54
CA VAL A 95 -5.47 -9.85 -15.84
C VAL A 95 -6.95 -9.60 -16.11
N ASP A 96 -7.80 -10.61 -15.97
CA ASP A 96 -9.24 -10.47 -16.19
C ASP A 96 -9.88 -9.42 -15.27
N TRP A 97 -9.56 -9.46 -13.98
CA TRP A 97 -10.12 -8.51 -13.01
C TRP A 97 -9.59 -7.09 -13.21
N THR A 98 -8.31 -6.95 -13.51
CA THR A 98 -7.68 -5.64 -13.73
C THR A 98 -8.20 -5.00 -15.02
N ASP A 99 -8.33 -5.77 -16.11
CA ASP A 99 -8.88 -5.29 -17.37
C ASP A 99 -10.35 -4.86 -17.20
N SER A 100 -11.16 -5.62 -16.43
CA SER A 100 -12.54 -5.24 -16.13
C SER A 100 -12.60 -3.93 -15.34
N LEU A 101 -11.77 -3.77 -14.31
CA LEU A 101 -11.69 -2.54 -13.53
C LEU A 101 -11.28 -1.36 -14.41
N ILE A 102 -10.20 -1.48 -15.19
CA ILE A 102 -9.69 -0.41 -16.07
C ILE A 102 -10.73 -0.01 -17.11
N LYS A 103 -11.45 -0.97 -17.71
CA LYS A 103 -12.49 -0.72 -18.69
C LYS A 103 -13.63 0.16 -18.13
N ARG A 104 -13.89 0.08 -16.82
CA ARG A 104 -14.95 0.86 -16.15
C ARG A 104 -14.49 2.23 -15.66
N ALA A 105 -13.19 2.52 -15.73
CA ALA A 105 -12.68 3.83 -15.36
C ALA A 105 -13.39 4.93 -16.18
N VAL A 106 -13.89 5.95 -15.52
CA VAL A 106 -14.43 7.12 -16.18
C VAL A 106 -13.33 8.17 -16.35
N LYS A 107 -13.40 8.93 -17.44
CA LYS A 107 -12.50 10.05 -17.64
C LYS A 107 -13.00 11.23 -16.83
N GLU A 108 -12.22 11.69 -15.87
CA GLU A 108 -12.52 12.85 -15.05
C GLU A 108 -12.24 14.18 -15.79
N PRO A 109 -12.71 15.34 -15.29
CA PRO A 109 -12.56 16.62 -15.98
C PRO A 109 -11.12 17.03 -16.32
N ASP A 110 -10.14 16.63 -15.50
CA ASP A 110 -8.71 16.86 -15.73
C ASP A 110 -8.07 15.84 -16.69
N GLY A 111 -8.87 14.90 -17.19
CA GLY A 111 -8.45 13.92 -18.19
C GLY A 111 -7.89 12.62 -17.61
N PHE A 112 -7.74 12.49 -16.29
CA PHE A 112 -7.31 11.26 -15.65
C PHE A 112 -8.45 10.24 -15.53
N PRO A 113 -8.12 8.92 -15.47
CA PRO A 113 -9.10 7.89 -15.15
C PRO A 113 -9.41 7.87 -13.65
N GLY A 114 -10.65 7.52 -13.30
CA GLY A 114 -11.09 7.37 -11.93
C GLY A 114 -12.32 6.49 -11.78
N TRP A 115 -12.67 6.15 -10.55
CA TRP A 115 -13.82 5.34 -10.18
C TRP A 115 -14.64 6.03 -9.10
N PRO A 116 -15.27 7.17 -9.40
CA PRO A 116 -16.01 7.93 -8.40
C PRO A 116 -17.14 7.10 -7.81
N GLY A 117 -17.16 6.99 -6.51
CA GLY A 117 -18.14 6.22 -5.75
C GLY A 117 -18.34 6.82 -4.37
N LYS A 118 -19.32 6.30 -3.65
CA LYS A 118 -19.46 6.64 -2.23
C LYS A 118 -18.23 6.16 -1.48
N ASP A 119 -17.72 7.02 -0.60
CA ASP A 119 -16.82 6.59 0.45
C ASP A 119 -17.52 5.51 1.29
N GLY A 120 -16.87 4.36 1.51
CA GLY A 120 -17.41 3.26 2.31
C GLY A 120 -17.80 3.64 3.73
N ASN A 121 -17.29 4.77 4.22
CA ASN A 121 -17.65 5.36 5.52
C ASN A 121 -18.57 6.58 5.40
N GLY A 122 -18.92 7.02 4.21
CA GLY A 122 -19.76 8.20 3.98
C GLY A 122 -19.18 9.53 4.49
N THR A 123 -17.86 9.60 4.72
CA THR A 123 -17.31 10.62 5.63
C THR A 123 -16.99 11.94 4.98
N TRP A 124 -16.72 11.98 3.69
CA TRP A 124 -16.21 13.21 3.07
C TRP A 124 -17.26 13.94 2.23
N VAL A 125 -17.99 13.19 1.42
CA VAL A 125 -19.01 13.74 0.54
C VAL A 125 -20.34 13.95 1.27
N ASP A 126 -20.64 13.13 2.29
CA ASP A 126 -21.87 13.25 3.09
C ASP A 126 -21.94 14.54 3.93
N GLN A 127 -20.82 15.19 4.21
CA GLN A 127 -20.79 16.43 4.99
C GLN A 127 -21.10 17.68 4.15
N MET A 128 -20.87 17.61 2.83
CA MET A 128 -21.13 18.76 1.95
C MET A 128 -22.52 18.72 1.32
N ASP A 129 -22.83 17.63 0.64
CA ASP A 129 -24.11 17.41 -0.03
C ASP A 129 -24.16 15.95 -0.48
N GLN A 130 -24.82 15.06 0.23
CA GLN A 130 -24.91 13.59 -0.01
C GLN A 130 -25.18 13.15 -1.46
N LYS A 131 -25.28 14.11 -2.35
CA LYS A 131 -25.60 13.95 -3.76
C LYS A 131 -24.40 13.51 -4.61
N TYR A 132 -23.20 13.93 -4.27
CA TYR A 132 -22.02 13.72 -5.12
C TYR A 132 -21.17 12.55 -4.64
N VAL A 133 -20.49 11.89 -5.58
CA VAL A 133 -19.49 10.85 -5.32
C VAL A 133 -18.15 11.27 -5.89
N THR A 134 -17.06 10.81 -5.29
CA THR A 134 -15.69 11.20 -5.62
C THR A 134 -14.81 9.99 -5.85
N ASP A 135 -13.66 10.22 -6.47
CA ASP A 135 -12.61 9.21 -6.60
C ASP A 135 -11.80 9.06 -5.31
N SER A 136 -11.05 7.95 -5.17
CA SER A 136 -10.32 7.62 -3.96
C SER A 136 -8.90 7.11 -4.24
N MET A 137 -7.88 7.86 -3.81
CA MET A 137 -6.50 7.43 -3.90
C MET A 137 -6.22 6.12 -3.15
N LEU A 138 -6.86 5.91 -1.99
CA LEU A 138 -6.70 4.68 -1.22
C LEU A 138 -7.06 3.45 -2.04
N SER A 139 -8.17 3.53 -2.79
CA SER A 139 -8.66 2.44 -3.61
C SER A 139 -7.68 2.06 -4.69
N GLU A 140 -7.16 3.05 -5.37
CA GLU A 140 -6.14 2.85 -6.38
C GLU A 140 -4.86 2.27 -5.80
N ALA A 141 -4.38 2.82 -4.67
CA ALA A 141 -3.18 2.34 -4.01
C ALA A 141 -3.30 0.87 -3.57
N MET A 142 -4.42 0.49 -2.96
CA MET A 142 -4.59 -0.88 -2.45
C MET A 142 -4.71 -1.90 -3.57
N VAL A 143 -5.43 -1.59 -4.65
CA VAL A 143 -5.61 -2.52 -5.78
C VAL A 143 -4.38 -2.55 -6.69
N PHE A 144 -3.82 -1.39 -7.03
CA PHE A 144 -2.69 -1.36 -7.96
C PHE A 144 -1.36 -1.75 -7.32
N ARG A 145 -1.25 -1.86 -6.00
CA ARG A 145 -0.07 -2.44 -5.36
C ARG A 145 0.19 -3.89 -5.83
N PRO A 146 -0.71 -4.86 -5.64
CA PRO A 146 -0.49 -6.23 -6.12
C PRO A 146 -0.49 -6.34 -7.65
N VAL A 147 -1.25 -5.49 -8.36
CA VAL A 147 -1.23 -5.44 -9.83
C VAL A 147 0.15 -5.07 -10.34
N VAL A 148 0.80 -4.03 -9.78
CA VAL A 148 2.15 -3.59 -10.17
C VAL A 148 3.19 -4.66 -9.85
N LEU A 149 3.12 -5.28 -8.67
CA LEU A 149 4.05 -6.33 -8.27
C LEU A 149 3.99 -7.52 -9.24
N LEU A 150 2.77 -8.01 -9.56
CA LEU A 150 2.64 -9.10 -10.53
C LEU A 150 2.99 -8.66 -11.97
N ALA A 151 2.68 -7.42 -12.35
CA ALA A 151 3.12 -6.85 -13.62
C ALA A 151 4.65 -6.81 -13.74
N GLY A 152 5.36 -6.55 -12.65
CA GLY A 152 6.82 -6.67 -12.57
C GLY A 152 7.31 -8.08 -12.89
N GLU A 153 6.68 -9.12 -12.32
CA GLU A 153 6.95 -10.53 -12.65
C GLU A 153 6.62 -10.82 -14.12
N MET A 154 5.47 -10.36 -14.63
CA MET A 154 5.06 -10.56 -16.03
C MET A 154 6.08 -9.98 -17.02
N THR A 155 6.83 -8.95 -16.66
CA THR A 155 7.83 -8.34 -17.54
C THR A 155 9.22 -8.97 -17.41
N LYS A 156 9.54 -9.54 -16.24
CA LYS A 156 10.88 -10.03 -15.89
C LYS A 156 11.00 -11.55 -16.00
N ASP A 157 9.99 -12.29 -15.53
CA ASP A 157 10.02 -13.76 -15.53
C ASP A 157 9.88 -14.30 -16.95
N PRO A 158 10.88 -15.04 -17.48
CA PRO A 158 10.82 -15.63 -18.82
C PRO A 158 9.58 -16.50 -19.06
N ALA A 159 9.07 -17.19 -18.02
CA ALA A 159 7.88 -18.03 -18.10
C ALA A 159 6.59 -17.25 -18.36
N LEU A 160 6.55 -15.97 -17.96
CA LEU A 160 5.39 -15.10 -18.14
C LEU A 160 5.54 -14.12 -19.30
N LYS A 161 6.76 -13.70 -19.60
CA LYS A 161 7.06 -12.56 -20.46
C LYS A 161 6.48 -12.69 -21.87
N GLU A 162 6.54 -13.87 -22.46
CA GLU A 162 6.00 -14.10 -23.82
C GLU A 162 4.49 -13.84 -23.88
N LYS A 163 3.73 -14.36 -22.91
CA LYS A 163 2.26 -14.25 -22.90
C LYS A 163 1.77 -12.93 -22.30
N TYR A 164 2.42 -12.44 -21.23
CA TYR A 164 1.88 -11.37 -20.41
C TYR A 164 2.73 -10.09 -20.39
N GLY A 165 3.95 -10.08 -20.92
CA GLY A 165 4.90 -8.96 -20.77
C GLY A 165 4.34 -7.63 -21.24
N ALA A 166 3.73 -7.56 -22.43
CA ALA A 166 3.12 -6.33 -22.95
C ALA A 166 1.95 -5.83 -22.06
N LYS A 167 1.18 -6.76 -21.47
CA LYS A 167 0.12 -6.45 -20.54
C LYS A 167 0.69 -5.89 -19.23
N GLY A 168 1.74 -6.51 -18.69
CA GLY A 168 2.46 -6.03 -17.52
C GLY A 168 2.97 -4.59 -17.70
N GLU A 169 3.63 -4.29 -18.82
CA GLU A 169 4.06 -2.93 -19.14
C GLU A 169 2.89 -1.93 -19.16
N SER A 170 1.73 -2.33 -19.70
CA SER A 170 0.56 -1.48 -19.74
C SER A 170 0.01 -1.17 -18.34
N TYR A 171 0.01 -2.16 -17.44
CA TYR A 171 -0.45 -1.96 -16.06
C TYR A 171 0.50 -1.09 -15.24
N ILE A 172 1.81 -1.24 -15.42
CA ILE A 172 2.80 -0.37 -14.77
C ILE A 172 2.58 1.08 -15.21
N LYS A 173 2.45 1.35 -16.52
CA LYS A 173 2.18 2.69 -17.04
C LYS A 173 0.86 3.27 -16.52
N PHE A 174 -0.17 2.43 -16.41
CA PHE A 174 -1.46 2.87 -15.90
C PHE A 174 -1.37 3.25 -14.41
N ALA A 175 -0.67 2.44 -13.61
CA ALA A 175 -0.43 2.74 -12.20
C ALA A 175 0.41 4.04 -12.02
N GLU A 176 1.40 4.27 -12.87
CA GLU A 176 2.15 5.54 -12.91
C GLU A 176 1.23 6.74 -13.22
N GLN A 177 0.30 6.58 -14.17
CA GLN A 177 -0.69 7.62 -14.49
C GLN A 177 -1.60 7.92 -13.29
N LEU A 178 -2.03 6.89 -12.55
CA LEU A 178 -2.84 7.08 -11.33
C LEU A 178 -2.06 7.81 -10.24
N TYR A 179 -0.79 7.46 -10.03
CA TYR A 179 0.06 8.16 -9.07
C TYR A 179 0.25 9.64 -9.44
N ASP A 180 0.59 9.90 -10.71
CA ASP A 180 0.74 11.24 -11.26
C ASP A 180 -0.53 12.09 -11.09
N LYS A 181 -1.70 11.49 -11.24
CA LYS A 181 -2.99 12.15 -11.00
C LYS A 181 -3.02 12.83 -9.64
N TRP A 182 -2.71 12.09 -8.58
CA TRP A 182 -2.79 12.59 -7.21
C TRP A 182 -1.71 13.61 -6.88
N VAL A 183 -0.50 13.43 -7.42
CA VAL A 183 0.58 14.43 -7.28
C VAL A 183 0.20 15.73 -7.97
N LYS A 184 -0.29 15.67 -9.22
CA LYS A 184 -0.71 16.85 -9.99
C LYS A 184 -1.91 17.58 -9.39
N ARG A 185 -2.79 16.86 -8.70
CA ARG A 185 -3.89 17.43 -7.91
C ARG A 185 -3.43 18.10 -6.61
N GLY A 186 -2.13 18.12 -6.31
CA GLY A 186 -1.58 18.71 -5.08
C GLY A 186 -1.79 17.84 -3.84
N GLY A 187 -1.94 16.52 -4.03
CA GLY A 187 -2.09 15.57 -2.91
C GLY A 187 -0.85 15.47 -2.04
N TRP A 188 0.35 15.60 -2.63
CA TRP A 188 1.58 15.56 -1.87
C TRP A 188 1.78 16.82 -1.02
N ARG A 189 2.09 16.64 0.26
CA ARG A 189 2.36 17.73 1.20
C ARG A 189 3.61 17.48 2.01
N GLU A 190 4.42 18.53 2.12
CA GLU A 190 5.59 18.54 2.99
C GLU A 190 5.19 18.78 4.45
N THR A 191 5.85 18.08 5.37
CA THR A 191 5.69 18.24 6.81
C THR A 191 7.05 18.48 7.46
N LYS A 192 7.06 18.90 8.73
CA LYS A 192 8.32 19.05 9.49
C LYS A 192 9.10 17.74 9.65
N ASP A 193 8.40 16.59 9.64
CA ASP A 193 8.99 15.26 9.88
C ASP A 193 9.23 14.48 8.58
N GLY A 194 8.69 14.95 7.44
CA GLY A 194 8.80 14.26 6.16
C GLY A 194 7.78 14.76 5.14
N GLY A 195 6.89 13.90 4.67
CA GLY A 195 5.83 14.23 3.72
C GLY A 195 4.73 13.18 3.69
N LEU A 196 3.59 13.54 3.16
CA LEU A 196 2.43 12.63 3.05
C LEU A 196 1.52 12.99 1.89
N MET A 197 0.71 12.03 1.48
CA MET A 197 -0.45 12.27 0.64
C MET A 197 -1.64 12.73 1.49
N SER A 198 -2.27 13.82 1.09
CA SER A 198 -3.50 14.34 1.69
C SER A 198 -4.72 13.98 0.87
N VAL A 199 -5.89 14.09 1.46
CA VAL A 199 -7.17 13.95 0.75
C VAL A 199 -7.31 15.10 -0.25
N VAL A 200 -7.51 14.77 -1.52
CA VAL A 200 -7.75 15.75 -2.60
C VAL A 200 -9.00 15.35 -3.34
N LEU A 201 -10.00 16.23 -3.34
CA LEU A 201 -11.32 16.01 -3.95
C LEU A 201 -11.62 17.16 -4.93
N PRO A 202 -10.94 17.23 -6.10
CA PRO A 202 -11.13 18.36 -7.00
C PRO A 202 -12.48 18.32 -7.71
N TYR A 203 -13.02 17.13 -7.92
CA TYR A 203 -14.25 16.91 -8.66
C TYR A 203 -15.18 15.94 -7.94
N GLY A 204 -16.46 16.21 -8.02
CA GLY A 204 -17.50 15.27 -7.68
C GLY A 204 -18.42 15.04 -8.88
N VAL A 205 -19.09 13.89 -8.94
CA VAL A 205 -20.08 13.58 -9.96
C VAL A 205 -21.41 13.21 -9.31
N ASP A 206 -22.49 13.76 -9.85
CA ASP A 206 -23.85 13.36 -9.49
C ASP A 206 -24.15 12.00 -10.17
N PRO A 207 -24.28 10.90 -9.42
CA PRO A 207 -24.47 9.58 -9.98
C PRO A 207 -25.80 9.41 -10.70
N THR A 208 -26.76 10.35 -10.52
CA THR A 208 -28.09 10.28 -11.16
C THR A 208 -28.11 10.86 -12.57
N ASN A 209 -27.22 11.80 -12.88
CA ASN A 209 -27.18 12.47 -14.17
C ASN A 209 -25.79 12.57 -14.81
N THR A 210 -24.78 11.99 -14.17
CA THR A 210 -23.37 11.96 -14.62
C THR A 210 -22.75 13.35 -14.87
N LYS A 211 -23.28 14.40 -14.25
CA LYS A 211 -22.71 15.74 -14.32
C LYS A 211 -21.61 15.91 -13.31
N TRP A 212 -20.46 16.33 -13.81
CA TRP A 212 -19.31 16.70 -12.99
C TRP A 212 -19.49 18.10 -12.40
N VAL A 213 -19.00 18.26 -11.18
CA VAL A 213 -18.99 19.52 -10.45
C VAL A 213 -17.59 19.75 -9.92
N ASP A 214 -17.06 20.96 -10.13
CA ASP A 214 -15.84 21.41 -9.47
C ASP A 214 -16.19 21.76 -8.01
N PHE A 215 -15.53 21.10 -7.07
CA PHE A 215 -15.69 21.43 -5.67
C PHE A 215 -14.87 22.67 -5.31
N ASP A 216 -15.46 23.62 -4.57
CA ASP A 216 -14.66 24.58 -3.81
C ASP A 216 -14.03 23.85 -2.64
N THR A 217 -12.90 23.25 -2.95
CA THR A 217 -12.17 22.36 -2.03
C THR A 217 -11.74 23.05 -0.75
N ARG A 218 -11.77 24.40 -0.67
CA ARG A 218 -11.49 25.17 0.54
C ARG A 218 -12.62 25.08 1.56
N ASN A 219 -13.81 24.78 1.13
CA ASN A 219 -14.99 24.66 1.99
C ASN A 219 -15.31 23.21 2.37
N ASP A 220 -14.66 22.21 1.76
CA ASP A 220 -14.79 20.83 2.16
C ASP A 220 -13.98 20.54 3.45
N PRO A 221 -14.62 20.13 4.56
CA PRO A 221 -13.92 19.80 5.79
C PRO A 221 -12.86 18.71 5.63
N GLY A 222 -13.06 17.79 4.68
CA GLY A 222 -12.13 16.70 4.39
C GLY A 222 -11.01 17.04 3.43
N HIS A 223 -11.24 18.01 2.56
CA HIS A 223 -10.27 18.36 1.53
C HIS A 223 -8.99 18.95 2.14
N GLY A 224 -7.88 18.47 1.66
CA GLY A 224 -6.55 18.84 2.14
C GLY A 224 -6.16 18.21 3.47
N ALA A 225 -7.07 17.55 4.18
CA ALA A 225 -6.74 16.86 5.42
C ALA A 225 -5.80 15.67 5.18
N SER A 226 -4.96 15.38 6.17
CA SER A 226 -4.12 14.19 6.16
C SER A 226 -4.97 12.93 6.26
N HIS A 227 -4.60 11.89 5.53
CA HIS A 227 -5.23 10.59 5.70
C HIS A 227 -4.92 9.99 7.08
N PRO A 228 -5.83 9.19 7.65
CA PRO A 228 -5.51 8.33 8.80
C PRO A 228 -4.29 7.44 8.51
N ASN A 229 -3.55 7.09 9.58
CA ASN A 229 -2.28 6.37 9.46
C ASN A 229 -2.41 5.09 8.64
N ASN A 230 -3.45 4.29 8.89
CA ASN A 230 -3.67 3.04 8.16
C ASN A 230 -3.85 3.26 6.65
N LYS A 231 -4.57 4.29 6.24
CA LYS A 231 -4.74 4.62 4.82
C LYS A 231 -3.43 5.10 4.19
N ALA A 232 -2.73 6.01 4.87
CA ALA A 232 -1.45 6.53 4.40
C ALA A 232 -0.36 5.44 4.31
N ASN A 233 -0.36 4.48 5.23
CA ASN A 233 0.53 3.31 5.17
C ASN A 233 0.25 2.43 3.93
N GLN A 234 -1.01 2.25 3.53
CA GLN A 234 -1.33 1.51 2.30
C GLN A 234 -0.85 2.26 1.04
N MET A 235 -0.98 3.58 1.00
CA MET A 235 -0.43 4.40 -0.09
C MET A 235 1.10 4.29 -0.15
N ALA A 236 1.80 4.32 0.99
CA ALA A 236 3.24 4.15 1.04
C ALA A 236 3.69 2.74 0.59
N ARG A 237 2.94 1.69 0.93
CA ARG A 237 3.19 0.34 0.40
C ARG A 237 3.03 0.25 -1.12
N TRP A 238 2.09 0.99 -1.70
CA TRP A 238 1.99 1.10 -3.15
C TRP A 238 3.20 1.82 -3.75
N MET A 239 3.67 2.90 -3.13
CA MET A 239 4.89 3.59 -3.55
C MET A 239 6.11 2.67 -3.50
N LEU A 240 6.24 1.83 -2.46
CA LEU A 240 7.30 0.81 -2.40
C LEU A 240 7.20 -0.17 -3.57
N ALA A 241 6.01 -0.71 -3.85
CA ALA A 241 5.80 -1.61 -4.99
C ALA A 241 6.13 -0.94 -6.33
N MET A 242 5.77 0.34 -6.51
CA MET A 242 6.14 1.13 -7.68
C MET A 242 7.66 1.28 -7.79
N TRP A 243 8.36 1.51 -6.68
CA TRP A 243 9.81 1.58 -6.68
C TRP A 243 10.46 0.24 -7.01
N ASP A 244 10.01 -0.87 -6.41
CA ASP A 244 10.54 -2.22 -6.67
C ASP A 244 10.47 -2.61 -8.15
N VAL A 245 9.40 -2.19 -8.82
CA VAL A 245 9.15 -2.57 -10.21
C VAL A 245 9.79 -1.61 -11.20
N THR A 246 9.74 -0.29 -10.94
CA THR A 246 10.19 0.73 -11.89
C THR A 246 11.58 1.27 -11.60
N GLY A 247 12.08 1.13 -10.37
CA GLY A 247 13.35 1.72 -9.92
C GLY A 247 13.34 3.25 -9.79
N LYS A 248 12.20 3.92 -10.01
CA LYS A 248 12.11 5.38 -9.97
C LYS A 248 12.27 5.90 -8.55
N PRO A 249 13.26 6.79 -8.29
CA PRO A 249 13.62 7.22 -6.94
C PRO A 249 12.54 8.04 -6.25
N GLU A 250 11.65 8.69 -6.99
CA GLU A 250 10.54 9.49 -6.44
C GLU A 250 9.59 8.68 -5.56
N TYR A 251 9.29 7.44 -5.95
CA TYR A 251 8.42 6.56 -5.16
C TYR A 251 9.07 6.16 -3.84
N LYS A 252 10.38 5.86 -3.87
CA LYS A 252 11.16 5.60 -2.66
C LYS A 252 11.16 6.82 -1.73
N ASP A 253 11.47 8.01 -2.28
CA ASP A 253 11.54 9.25 -1.51
C ASP A 253 10.21 9.55 -0.81
N HIS A 254 9.10 9.48 -1.54
CA HIS A 254 7.78 9.72 -0.97
C HIS A 254 7.40 8.68 0.09
N ALA A 255 7.67 7.38 -0.13
CA ALA A 255 7.45 6.35 0.87
C ALA A 255 8.30 6.57 2.13
N GLU A 256 9.60 6.83 1.98
CA GLU A 256 10.51 7.08 3.09
C GLU A 256 10.08 8.30 3.91
N ARG A 257 9.65 9.37 3.25
CA ARG A 257 9.20 10.60 3.90
C ARG A 257 7.91 10.38 4.68
N TRP A 258 6.97 9.58 4.16
CA TRP A 258 5.81 9.16 4.93
C TRP A 258 6.21 8.34 6.17
N PHE A 259 7.09 7.36 6.02
CA PHE A 259 7.51 6.53 7.15
C PHE A 259 8.26 7.31 8.23
N LYS A 260 8.95 8.40 7.89
CA LYS A 260 9.49 9.35 8.86
C LYS A 260 8.37 10.02 9.67
N VAL A 261 7.29 10.45 9.01
CA VAL A 261 6.09 10.98 9.69
C VAL A 261 5.46 9.91 10.58
N MET A 262 5.28 8.69 10.07
CA MET A 262 4.72 7.59 10.88
C MET A 262 5.57 7.32 12.13
N LYS A 263 6.89 7.24 11.97
CA LYS A 263 7.81 6.99 13.09
C LYS A 263 7.77 8.11 14.13
N SER A 264 7.62 9.36 13.73
CA SER A 264 7.52 10.50 14.65
C SER A 264 6.27 10.46 15.56
N ARG A 265 5.24 9.71 15.14
CA ARG A 265 3.99 9.49 15.89
C ARG A 265 4.08 8.33 16.90
N MET A 266 5.09 7.49 16.78
CA MET A 266 5.28 6.31 17.61
C MET A 266 6.14 6.65 18.83
N LYS A 267 5.54 6.64 20.04
CA LYS A 267 6.21 6.98 21.28
C LYS A 267 6.71 5.73 21.98
N PRO A 268 8.05 5.56 22.12
CA PRO A 268 8.61 4.44 22.88
C PRO A 268 8.37 4.62 24.39
N LYS A 269 8.09 3.51 25.08
CA LYS A 269 7.97 3.42 26.53
C LYS A 269 9.20 2.75 27.13
N ASP A 270 9.44 3.00 28.44
CA ASP A 270 10.58 2.43 29.16
C ASP A 270 10.50 0.90 29.33
N ASP A 271 9.28 0.34 29.26
CA ASP A 271 9.04 -1.11 29.32
C ASP A 271 9.38 -1.87 28.02
N GLY A 272 9.96 -1.18 27.04
CA GLY A 272 10.34 -1.79 25.76
C GLY A 272 9.18 -1.87 24.74
N THR A 273 8.01 -1.32 25.04
CA THR A 273 6.86 -1.27 24.12
C THR A 273 6.72 0.12 23.46
N TYR A 274 5.83 0.24 22.51
CA TYR A 274 5.29 1.52 22.06
C TYR A 274 3.97 1.83 22.78
N GLU A 275 3.72 3.12 23.06
CA GLU A 275 2.36 3.60 23.27
C GLU A 275 1.56 3.35 22.00
N ILE A 276 0.29 2.89 22.13
CA ILE A 276 -0.56 2.76 20.94
C ILE A 276 -0.85 4.16 20.42
N TRP A 277 -0.45 4.40 19.18
CA TRP A 277 -0.54 5.71 18.53
C TRP A 277 -1.97 6.05 18.12
N ASN A 278 -2.21 7.31 17.85
CA ASN A 278 -3.50 7.77 17.37
C ASN A 278 -3.83 7.20 15.99
N TYR A 279 -5.12 6.95 15.75
CA TYR A 279 -5.62 6.53 14.42
C TYR A 279 -5.34 7.58 13.35
N ASN A 280 -5.58 8.84 13.72
CA ASN A 280 -5.24 10.01 12.91
C ASN A 280 -4.54 11.05 13.80
N GLU A 281 -3.62 11.80 13.20
CA GLU A 281 -2.90 12.88 13.89
C GLU A 281 -2.59 13.99 12.90
N PRO A 282 -2.90 15.26 13.24
CA PRO A 282 -2.60 16.40 12.39
C PRO A 282 -1.11 16.46 12.02
N ALA A 283 -0.81 16.71 10.76
CA ALA A 283 0.54 16.82 10.25
C ALA A 283 0.91 18.24 9.78
N GLY A 284 -0.10 19.09 9.59
CA GLY A 284 0.12 20.46 9.17
C GLY A 284 -1.09 21.37 9.39
N PRO A 285 -0.98 22.66 9.03
CA PRO A 285 -2.06 23.64 9.22
C PRO A 285 -3.36 23.25 8.51
N TRP A 286 -3.27 22.50 7.44
CA TRP A 286 -4.42 22.01 6.65
C TRP A 286 -5.31 21.01 7.41
N ASP A 287 -4.84 20.46 8.52
CA ASP A 287 -5.60 19.52 9.34
C ASP A 287 -6.51 20.21 10.38
N TYR A 288 -6.52 21.54 10.39
CA TYR A 288 -7.30 22.30 11.35
C TYR A 288 -8.41 23.11 10.65
N LYS A 289 -9.53 23.27 11.34
CA LYS A 289 -10.61 24.18 10.97
C LYS A 289 -10.23 25.62 11.35
N ALA A 290 -11.03 26.59 10.90
CA ALA A 290 -10.81 27.99 11.19
C ALA A 290 -10.84 28.33 12.71
N ASP A 291 -11.57 27.53 13.50
CA ASP A 291 -11.65 27.66 14.96
C ASP A 291 -10.46 27.01 15.70
N GLY A 292 -9.50 26.44 14.96
CA GLY A 292 -8.32 25.75 15.52
C GLY A 292 -8.58 24.31 15.95
N SER A 293 -9.79 23.78 15.81
CA SER A 293 -10.08 22.37 16.07
C SER A 293 -9.58 21.47 14.94
N PRO A 294 -9.12 20.21 15.22
CA PRO A 294 -8.76 19.28 14.17
C PRO A 294 -9.95 18.98 13.25
N LYS A 295 -9.68 18.83 11.95
CA LYS A 295 -10.68 18.39 10.96
C LYS A 295 -11.12 16.96 11.21
N HIS A 296 -10.18 16.12 11.68
CA HIS A 296 -10.40 14.72 12.02
C HIS A 296 -10.36 14.49 13.53
N TRP A 297 -11.06 13.46 13.95
CA TRP A 297 -10.91 12.94 15.30
C TRP A 297 -9.47 12.44 15.54
N VAL A 298 -8.90 12.83 16.68
CA VAL A 298 -7.57 12.42 17.13
C VAL A 298 -7.71 11.53 18.35
N GLY A 299 -7.16 10.33 18.29
CA GLY A 299 -7.24 9.37 19.40
C GLY A 299 -6.96 7.94 18.97
N VAL A 300 -6.89 7.03 19.94
CA VAL A 300 -6.70 5.59 19.71
C VAL A 300 -8.04 4.96 19.30
N HIS A 301 -8.08 4.41 18.09
CA HIS A 301 -9.31 3.80 17.58
C HIS A 301 -9.56 2.42 18.21
N PRO A 302 -10.81 2.08 18.58
CA PRO A 302 -11.14 0.78 19.19
C PRO A 302 -10.95 -0.40 18.24
N ASN A 303 -11.07 -0.19 16.90
CA ASN A 303 -10.86 -1.26 15.92
C ASN A 303 -9.37 -1.58 15.76
N GLY A 304 -8.97 -2.76 16.22
CA GLY A 304 -7.59 -3.25 16.13
C GLY A 304 -7.08 -3.48 14.71
N GLY A 305 -7.97 -3.71 13.74
CA GLY A 305 -7.61 -3.95 12.33
C GLY A 305 -6.90 -2.76 11.67
N TYR A 306 -7.16 -1.54 12.11
CA TYR A 306 -6.44 -0.37 11.58
C TYR A 306 -4.95 -0.39 11.93
N TYR A 307 -4.60 -0.81 13.15
CA TYR A 307 -3.20 -0.94 13.58
C TYR A 307 -2.49 -2.13 12.94
N PHE A 308 -3.23 -3.14 12.52
CA PHE A 308 -2.69 -4.20 11.67
C PHE A 308 -2.21 -3.63 10.33
N LEU A 309 -3.01 -2.78 9.66
CA LEU A 309 -2.62 -2.12 8.42
C LEU A 309 -1.42 -1.18 8.60
N ASP A 310 -1.33 -0.51 9.75
CA ASP A 310 -0.15 0.29 10.10
C ASP A 310 1.10 -0.58 10.23
N THR A 311 0.98 -1.70 10.93
CA THR A 311 2.09 -2.64 11.14
C THR A 311 2.57 -3.25 9.82
N LEU A 312 1.65 -3.57 8.89
CA LEU A 312 2.02 -3.99 7.54
C LEU A 312 2.88 -2.95 6.81
N GLY A 313 2.54 -1.67 6.93
CA GLY A 313 3.33 -0.58 6.34
C GLY A 313 4.72 -0.45 6.98
N ILE A 314 4.78 -0.51 8.32
CA ILE A 314 6.03 -0.40 9.08
C ILE A 314 6.97 -1.57 8.76
N VAL A 315 6.44 -2.80 8.70
CA VAL A 315 7.22 -3.99 8.33
C VAL A 315 7.73 -3.87 6.90
N ALA A 316 6.88 -3.45 5.95
CA ALA A 316 7.31 -3.24 4.57
C ALA A 316 8.46 -2.21 4.47
N ALA A 317 8.39 -1.10 5.23
CA ALA A 317 9.48 -0.13 5.27
C ALA A 317 10.77 -0.73 5.85
N TYR A 318 10.66 -1.54 6.90
CA TYR A 318 11.79 -2.24 7.50
C TYR A 318 12.46 -3.21 6.51
N GLU A 319 11.67 -3.99 5.78
CA GLU A 319 12.14 -4.93 4.78
C GLU A 319 12.88 -4.23 3.61
N HIS A 320 12.49 -3.00 3.30
CA HIS A 320 13.16 -2.16 2.32
C HIS A 320 14.37 -1.38 2.89
N GLY A 321 14.72 -1.58 4.16
CA GLY A 321 15.82 -0.85 4.82
C GLY A 321 15.54 0.65 5.03
N LEU A 322 14.27 1.04 5.11
CA LEU A 322 13.83 2.43 5.26
C LEU A 322 13.37 2.71 6.69
N VAL A 323 13.87 3.78 7.28
CA VAL A 323 13.38 4.44 8.52
C VAL A 323 13.32 3.54 9.76
N PHE A 324 12.67 2.37 9.65
CA PHE A 324 12.52 1.42 10.76
C PHE A 324 13.70 0.44 10.81
N THR A 325 14.08 0.07 12.04
CA THR A 325 15.23 -0.78 12.33
C THR A 325 14.79 -2.01 13.13
N LYS A 326 15.69 -2.98 13.28
CA LYS A 326 15.38 -4.16 14.11
C LYS A 326 14.89 -3.82 15.52
N PRO A 327 15.49 -2.87 16.27
CA PRO A 327 14.94 -2.43 17.57
C PRO A 327 13.49 -1.91 17.49
N ASP A 328 13.09 -1.27 16.39
CA ASP A 328 11.70 -0.83 16.21
C ASP A 328 10.76 -2.03 16.04
N ILE A 329 11.18 -3.05 15.28
CA ILE A 329 10.40 -4.30 15.10
C ILE A 329 10.33 -5.08 16.41
N ASP A 330 11.44 -5.21 17.15
CA ASP A 330 11.44 -5.87 18.47
C ASP A 330 10.47 -5.20 19.44
N ARG A 331 10.41 -3.86 19.41
CA ARG A 331 9.48 -3.07 20.22
C ARG A 331 8.03 -3.25 19.77
N LEU A 332 7.77 -3.35 18.46
CA LEU A 332 6.43 -3.66 17.93
C LEU A 332 5.98 -5.06 18.35
N ILE A 333 6.87 -6.06 18.31
CA ILE A 333 6.58 -7.41 18.80
C ILE A 333 6.21 -7.37 20.29
N ALA A 334 6.99 -6.68 21.12
CA ALA A 334 6.70 -6.50 22.53
C ALA A 334 5.33 -5.81 22.74
N THR A 335 5.02 -4.79 21.94
CA THR A 335 3.74 -4.07 21.98
C THR A 335 2.58 -4.99 21.59
N ALA A 336 2.74 -5.78 20.51
CA ALA A 336 1.71 -6.71 20.04
C ALA A 336 1.34 -7.74 21.12
N LYS A 337 2.37 -8.30 21.80
CA LYS A 337 2.17 -9.26 22.89
C LYS A 337 1.54 -8.61 24.13
N ALA A 338 2.06 -7.46 24.58
CA ALA A 338 1.57 -6.75 25.76
C ALA A 338 0.10 -6.29 25.61
N THR A 339 -0.34 -6.01 24.39
CA THR A 339 -1.71 -5.56 24.07
C THR A 339 -2.62 -6.68 23.56
N ASN A 340 -2.11 -7.90 23.47
CA ASN A 340 -2.81 -9.07 22.89
C ASN A 340 -3.34 -8.83 21.46
N ARG A 341 -2.62 -8.01 20.67
CA ARG A 341 -3.04 -7.70 19.29
C ARG A 341 -2.42 -8.66 18.26
N MET A 342 -1.33 -9.30 18.58
CA MET A 342 -0.65 -10.37 17.82
C MET A 342 -0.64 -10.15 16.30
N TRP A 343 -0.27 -8.95 15.84
CA TRP A 343 -0.30 -8.55 14.43
C TRP A 343 0.46 -9.54 13.54
N SER A 344 -0.24 -10.19 12.61
CA SER A 344 0.30 -11.24 11.74
C SER A 344 1.47 -10.77 10.86
N ALA A 345 1.53 -9.49 10.53
CA ALA A 345 2.67 -8.90 9.83
C ALA A 345 4.02 -9.11 10.52
N LEU A 346 4.03 -9.37 11.83
CA LEU A 346 5.23 -9.65 12.63
C LEU A 346 5.55 -11.15 12.72
N ALA A 347 4.71 -12.03 12.18
CA ALA A 347 4.95 -13.48 12.21
C ALA A 347 6.31 -13.90 11.61
N PRO A 348 6.86 -13.24 10.58
CA PRO A 348 8.20 -13.56 10.08
C PRO A 348 9.34 -13.30 11.07
N TYR A 349 9.10 -12.52 12.13
CA TYR A 349 10.11 -12.03 13.06
C TYR A 349 9.94 -12.53 14.49
N ASP A 350 8.85 -13.27 14.77
CA ASP A 350 8.56 -13.80 16.10
C ASP A 350 7.78 -15.11 16.05
N VAL A 351 8.37 -16.17 16.62
CA VAL A 351 7.81 -17.54 16.60
C VAL A 351 6.49 -17.66 17.35
N GLU A 352 6.25 -16.84 18.39
CA GLU A 352 4.99 -16.89 19.13
C GLU A 352 3.87 -16.25 18.32
N ILE A 353 4.14 -15.12 17.66
CA ILE A 353 3.17 -14.49 16.75
C ILE A 353 2.91 -15.41 15.55
N GLN A 354 3.95 -16.08 15.02
CA GLN A 354 3.77 -17.08 13.97
C GLN A 354 2.81 -18.19 14.41
N LYS A 355 3.04 -18.81 15.58
CA LYS A 355 2.19 -19.87 16.11
C LYS A 355 0.76 -19.39 16.35
N HIS A 356 0.60 -18.17 16.86
CA HIS A 356 -0.71 -17.57 17.05
C HIS A 356 -1.45 -17.40 15.71
N PHE A 357 -0.78 -16.84 14.70
CA PHE A 357 -1.35 -16.70 13.36
C PHE A 357 -1.75 -18.06 12.78
N GLU A 358 -0.86 -19.05 12.85
CA GLU A 358 -1.17 -20.40 12.38
C GLU A 358 -2.32 -21.08 13.12
N ALA A 359 -2.59 -20.70 14.37
CA ALA A 359 -3.70 -21.23 15.15
C ALA A 359 -5.03 -20.52 14.90
N THR A 360 -5.00 -19.25 14.46
CA THR A 360 -6.20 -18.39 14.42
C THR A 360 -6.60 -17.95 13.02
N ALA A 361 -5.69 -18.01 12.04
CA ALA A 361 -5.99 -17.61 10.66
C ALA A 361 -7.03 -18.53 10.02
N ASP A 362 -7.96 -17.93 9.28
CA ASP A 362 -9.02 -18.63 8.56
C ASP A 362 -8.79 -18.52 7.04
N PRO A 363 -8.34 -19.62 6.37
CA PRO A 363 -8.16 -19.64 4.92
C PRO A 363 -9.46 -19.38 4.12
N GLU A 364 -10.63 -19.61 4.70
CA GLU A 364 -11.91 -19.40 4.05
C GLU A 364 -12.53 -18.03 4.42
N GLY A 365 -11.91 -17.30 5.36
CA GLY A 365 -12.35 -15.96 5.74
C GLY A 365 -11.93 -14.89 4.75
N TRP A 366 -12.57 -13.72 4.82
CA TRP A 366 -12.26 -12.56 3.98
C TRP A 366 -10.80 -12.09 4.16
N GLY A 367 -10.34 -11.99 5.41
CA GLY A 367 -8.94 -11.64 5.70
C GLY A 367 -7.94 -12.67 5.18
N GLY A 368 -8.34 -13.95 5.13
CA GLY A 368 -7.51 -15.03 4.62
C GLY A 368 -7.15 -14.89 3.14
N LEU A 369 -7.95 -14.17 2.34
CA LEU A 369 -7.63 -13.92 0.92
C LEU A 369 -6.26 -13.24 0.76
N SER A 370 -5.93 -12.30 1.61
CA SER A 370 -4.66 -11.56 1.60
C SER A 370 -3.64 -12.17 2.57
N ASP A 371 -4.01 -12.33 3.85
CA ASP A 371 -3.05 -12.70 4.90
C ASP A 371 -2.55 -14.15 4.77
N VAL A 372 -3.46 -15.10 4.48
CA VAL A 372 -3.07 -16.51 4.30
C VAL A 372 -2.27 -16.68 3.02
N SER A 373 -2.66 -16.04 1.91
CA SER A 373 -1.90 -16.13 0.66
C SER A 373 -0.49 -15.55 0.79
N TRP A 374 -0.35 -14.41 1.45
CA TRP A 374 0.95 -13.84 1.79
C TRP A 374 1.80 -14.81 2.62
N TYR A 375 1.20 -15.41 3.64
CA TYR A 375 1.91 -16.36 4.49
C TYR A 375 2.31 -17.64 3.74
N LEU A 376 1.44 -18.18 2.88
CA LEU A 376 1.76 -19.31 2.01
C LEU A 376 2.91 -18.99 1.04
N MET A 377 2.98 -17.77 0.53
CA MET A 377 4.12 -17.30 -0.26
C MET A 377 5.42 -17.38 0.56
N LEU A 378 5.43 -16.81 1.77
CA LEU A 378 6.62 -16.87 2.64
C LEU A 378 7.03 -18.32 2.95
N GLN A 379 6.07 -19.21 3.19
CA GLN A 379 6.34 -20.63 3.43
C GLN A 379 6.92 -21.33 2.19
N SER A 380 6.49 -20.96 0.98
CA SER A 380 7.04 -21.53 -0.25
C SER A 380 8.52 -21.15 -0.46
N GLU A 381 8.92 -19.97 -0.04
CA GLU A 381 10.31 -19.50 -0.10
C GLU A 381 11.25 -20.27 0.85
N LEU A 382 10.72 -20.83 1.96
CA LEU A 382 11.50 -21.67 2.87
C LEU A 382 11.79 -23.06 2.32
N VAL A 383 10.99 -23.54 1.38
CA VAL A 383 11.16 -24.87 0.74
C VAL A 383 12.27 -24.84 -0.31
N GLY A 384 12.52 -23.68 -0.91
CA GLY A 384 13.53 -23.49 -1.95
C GLY A 384 14.95 -23.20 -1.43
N LYS A 385 15.12 -23.08 -0.11
CA LYS A 385 16.43 -22.90 0.57
C LYS A 385 16.85 -24.19 1.24
#